data_329b83020ba0d5b92adcedd9b6bef041
#
_entry.id   329b83020ba0d5b92adcedd9b6bef041
#
_cell.length_a   1.000
_cell.length_b   1.000
_cell.length_c   1.000
_cell.angle_alpha   90.00
_cell.angle_beta   90.00
_cell.angle_gamma   90.00
#
_symmetry.space_group_name_H-M   'P 1'
#
loop_
_entity.id
_entity.type
_entity.pdbx_description
1 polymer ?
#
loop_
_entity_poly.entity_id
_entity_poly.type
_entity_poly.pdbx_seq_one_letter_code
_entity_poly.pdbx_strand_id
1 'polypeptide(L)'
;MTVFDELKARGLLAQLTDEEEIKELINNGKAVFYIGFDPTADSLHVGHFMALCLMKRLQMAGNKPIALIGGGTGMIGDPSGRTDMRNMMTTETIDHNCECFKKQMSRFIEFGEDKALMVNNADWLRDLNYIEFIRDIGVHFSVNRMLTAECYKQRMEKGLSFLEFNYMIMQSYDFLCLYEKYGCNMQFGGDDQWSNMLGGTELIRRKLGKDAYAMTITLLLNSEGKKMGKTQKGAVWLDPDKTSPFEFYQYWRNVADADVLKCLRMLTFLSLEQIDEMDKWEGSQLNQAKEILAFELTKMIHGEEEAAKAQESARALFTGGNAAEMPAYELQDGDFLNGAIDILGVLASSGLTASRSEARRAVEQGGVTVDGEKVTDVKTSYAPDRFMGEGMVVKRGKKNFKRILKK
;
A
#
# COMPACT_ATOMS: atom_id res chain seq x y z
N MET A 1 20.88 19.96 1.97
CA MET A 1 19.42 20.04 1.66
C MET A 1 18.69 19.79 2.98
N THR A 2 17.69 20.60 3.33
CA THR A 2 16.87 20.35 4.52
C THR A 2 15.88 19.22 4.28
N VAL A 3 15.31 18.67 5.36
CA VAL A 3 14.31 17.58 5.24
C VAL A 3 13.07 18.04 4.46
N PHE A 4 12.59 19.24 4.73
CA PHE A 4 11.46 19.83 4.00
C PHE A 4 11.75 19.97 2.50
N ASP A 5 12.94 20.48 2.16
CA ASP A 5 13.35 20.63 0.76
C ASP A 5 13.49 19.26 0.08
N GLU A 6 13.97 18.24 0.80
CA GLU A 6 14.03 16.88 0.29
C GLU A 6 12.63 16.31 0.00
N LEU A 7 11.67 16.49 0.92
CA LEU A 7 10.28 16.05 0.70
C LEU A 7 9.68 16.73 -0.54
N LYS A 8 9.96 18.02 -0.73
CA LYS A 8 9.52 18.80 -1.90
C LYS A 8 10.16 18.28 -3.19
N ALA A 9 11.46 18.08 -3.20
CA ALA A 9 12.21 17.58 -4.37
C ALA A 9 11.79 16.15 -4.75
N ARG A 10 11.38 15.33 -3.76
CA ARG A 10 10.83 13.98 -4.00
C ARG A 10 9.39 13.98 -4.50
N GLY A 11 8.73 15.15 -4.56
CA GLY A 11 7.32 15.27 -4.98
C GLY A 11 6.31 14.73 -3.97
N LEU A 12 6.68 14.72 -2.68
CA LEU A 12 5.84 14.20 -1.61
C LEU A 12 4.84 15.21 -1.06
N LEU A 13 5.07 16.51 -1.21
CA LEU A 13 4.21 17.55 -0.66
C LEU A 13 3.01 17.84 -1.57
N ALA A 14 1.81 17.93 -0.99
CA ALA A 14 0.59 18.34 -1.69
C ALA A 14 0.00 19.62 -1.09
N GLN A 15 -0.63 19.55 0.09
CA GLN A 15 -1.23 20.71 0.77
C GLN A 15 -0.62 20.90 2.16
N LEU A 16 -0.51 22.16 2.60
CA LEU A 16 0.00 22.54 3.91
C LEU A 16 -0.89 23.62 4.53
N THR A 17 -1.10 23.56 5.84
CA THR A 17 -1.82 24.61 6.57
C THR A 17 -0.99 25.87 6.77
N ASP A 18 0.31 25.71 6.99
CA ASP A 18 1.30 26.77 7.15
C ASP A 18 2.68 26.26 6.76
N GLU A 19 3.23 26.75 5.62
CA GLU A 19 4.49 26.24 5.08
C GLU A 19 5.68 26.59 5.97
N GLU A 20 5.74 27.80 6.51
CA GLU A 20 6.89 28.26 7.29
C GLU A 20 6.97 27.55 8.65
N GLU A 21 5.85 27.43 9.35
CA GLU A 21 5.82 26.73 10.65
C GLU A 21 6.08 25.23 10.49
N ILE A 22 5.50 24.58 9.46
CA ILE A 22 5.73 23.17 9.17
C ILE A 22 7.21 22.93 8.85
N LYS A 23 7.82 23.81 8.04
CA LYS A 23 9.23 23.74 7.69
C LYS A 23 10.13 23.90 8.92
N GLU A 24 9.83 24.86 9.80
CA GLU A 24 10.55 25.05 11.05
C GLU A 24 10.47 23.79 11.94
N LEU A 25 9.27 23.24 12.14
CA LEU A 25 9.06 22.05 12.96
C LEU A 25 9.82 20.83 12.41
N ILE A 26 9.66 20.53 11.13
CA ILE A 26 10.26 19.34 10.50
C ILE A 26 11.78 19.42 10.46
N ASN A 27 12.33 20.57 10.04
CA ASN A 27 13.77 20.73 9.86
C ASN A 27 14.55 20.71 11.18
N ASN A 28 13.91 21.07 12.29
CA ASN A 28 14.55 21.11 13.61
C ASN A 28 14.23 19.88 14.50
N GLY A 29 13.58 18.86 13.94
CA GLY A 29 13.22 17.66 14.71
C GLY A 29 12.18 17.91 15.81
N LYS A 30 11.37 18.96 15.68
CA LYS A 30 10.38 19.40 16.67
C LYS A 30 8.96 18.89 16.36
N ALA A 31 8.75 18.27 15.20
CA ALA A 31 7.46 17.73 14.85
C ALA A 31 7.20 16.43 15.64
N VAL A 32 6.18 16.46 16.47
CA VAL A 32 5.51 15.26 16.98
C VAL A 32 4.27 15.08 16.12
N PHE A 33 4.27 14.09 15.27
CA PHE A 33 3.26 13.97 14.23
C PHE A 33 2.61 12.59 14.19
N TYR A 34 1.38 12.52 13.72
CA TYR A 34 0.72 11.25 13.54
C TYR A 34 0.24 11.00 12.11
N ILE A 35 0.16 9.72 11.76
CA ILE A 35 -0.56 9.20 10.60
C ILE A 35 -1.52 8.13 11.08
N GLY A 36 -2.77 8.20 10.65
CA GLY A 36 -3.81 7.22 10.98
C GLY A 36 -3.86 6.06 9.98
N PHE A 37 -4.11 4.87 10.49
CA PHE A 37 -4.22 3.63 9.72
C PHE A 37 -5.44 2.85 10.17
N ASP A 38 -6.52 2.88 9.40
CA ASP A 38 -7.70 2.07 9.66
C ASP A 38 -7.43 0.60 9.29
N PRO A 39 -7.60 -0.34 10.23
CA PRO A 39 -7.25 -1.75 10.06
C PRO A 39 -8.32 -2.51 9.25
N THR A 40 -8.51 -2.12 7.99
CA THR A 40 -9.54 -2.67 7.08
C THR A 40 -9.21 -4.04 6.50
N ALA A 41 -8.04 -4.58 6.81
CA ALA A 41 -7.56 -5.92 6.47
C ALA A 41 -6.47 -6.33 7.48
N ASP A 42 -6.12 -7.61 7.49
CA ASP A 42 -5.06 -8.19 8.32
C ASP A 42 -3.64 -7.95 7.79
N SER A 43 -3.49 -7.08 6.80
CA SER A 43 -2.19 -6.65 6.27
C SER A 43 -2.22 -5.24 5.76
N LEU A 44 -1.09 -4.54 5.90
CA LEU A 44 -0.78 -3.34 5.14
C LEU A 44 -0.54 -3.69 3.66
N HIS A 45 -0.74 -2.73 2.77
CA HIS A 45 -0.53 -2.88 1.34
C HIS A 45 0.25 -1.67 0.78
N VAL A 46 0.65 -1.73 -0.48
CA VAL A 46 1.41 -0.66 -1.16
C VAL A 46 0.80 0.74 -0.98
N GLY A 47 -0.54 0.85 -0.85
CA GLY A 47 -1.18 2.14 -0.58
C GLY A 47 -0.80 2.78 0.77
N HIS A 48 -0.43 1.97 1.77
CA HIS A 48 0.06 2.47 3.06
C HIS A 48 1.58 2.71 3.06
N PHE A 49 2.27 2.12 2.11
CA PHE A 49 3.73 2.09 2.08
C PHE A 49 4.35 3.49 1.99
N MET A 50 3.76 4.38 1.20
CA MET A 50 4.25 5.76 1.08
C MET A 50 4.16 6.52 2.42
N ALA A 51 3.08 6.31 3.18
CA ALA A 51 2.93 6.88 4.52
C ALA A 51 4.01 6.36 5.48
N LEU A 52 4.32 5.06 5.43
CA LEU A 52 5.40 4.47 6.21
C LEU A 52 6.78 5.01 5.81
N CYS A 53 7.04 5.19 4.51
CA CYS A 53 8.28 5.80 4.03
C CYS A 53 8.43 7.24 4.54
N LEU A 54 7.35 8.03 4.53
CA LEU A 54 7.33 9.37 5.11
C LEU A 54 7.64 9.33 6.61
N MET A 55 6.94 8.47 7.37
CA MET A 55 7.19 8.33 8.81
C MET A 55 8.65 8.01 9.11
N LYS A 56 9.22 7.02 8.38
CA LYS A 56 10.63 6.63 8.56
C LYS A 56 11.57 7.77 8.23
N ARG A 57 11.34 8.49 7.14
CA ARG A 57 12.17 9.62 6.70
C ARG A 57 12.19 10.74 7.74
N LEU A 58 11.02 11.11 8.25
CA LEU A 58 10.91 12.12 9.30
C LEU A 58 11.49 11.65 10.64
N GLN A 59 11.35 10.36 10.97
CA GLN A 59 12.00 9.78 12.15
C GLN A 59 13.53 9.85 12.04
N MET A 60 14.10 9.50 10.89
CA MET A 60 15.55 9.62 10.63
C MET A 60 16.06 11.06 10.76
N ALA A 61 15.19 12.04 10.52
CA ALA A 61 15.47 13.47 10.67
C ALA A 61 15.23 13.99 12.10
N GLY A 62 14.99 13.11 13.07
CA GLY A 62 14.82 13.46 14.49
C GLY A 62 13.41 13.84 14.91
N ASN A 63 12.42 13.76 14.01
CA ASN A 63 11.01 13.99 14.34
C ASN A 63 10.40 12.75 15.00
N LYS A 64 9.36 12.94 15.82
CA LYS A 64 8.72 11.86 16.58
C LYS A 64 7.39 11.42 15.94
N PRO A 65 7.36 10.26 15.26
CA PRO A 65 6.12 9.76 14.66
C PRO A 65 5.22 9.06 15.67
N ILE A 66 3.92 9.19 15.48
CA ILE A 66 2.87 8.42 16.16
C ILE A 66 2.10 7.64 15.07
N ALA A 67 2.17 6.33 15.11
CA ALA A 67 1.30 5.47 14.31
C ALA A 67 -0.03 5.30 15.06
N LEU A 68 -1.08 5.93 14.57
CA LEU A 68 -2.43 5.80 15.14
C LEU A 68 -3.17 4.67 14.44
N ILE A 69 -3.45 3.60 15.17
CA ILE A 69 -4.26 2.50 14.67
C ILE A 69 -5.74 2.80 14.92
N GLY A 70 -6.53 2.73 13.86
CA GLY A 70 -7.95 3.06 13.88
C GLY A 70 -8.86 1.95 14.44
N GLY A 71 -8.60 1.44 15.64
CA GLY A 71 -9.44 0.42 16.28
C GLY A 71 -10.85 0.89 16.63
N GLY A 72 -11.04 2.21 16.82
CA GLY A 72 -12.35 2.84 16.99
C GLY A 72 -12.93 3.31 15.66
N THR A 73 -12.17 4.09 14.88
CA THR A 73 -12.60 4.62 13.57
C THR A 73 -12.85 3.52 12.54
N GLY A 74 -12.15 2.40 12.63
CA GLY A 74 -12.38 1.21 11.78
C GLY A 74 -13.78 0.60 11.92
N MET A 75 -14.46 0.84 13.05
CA MET A 75 -15.87 0.43 13.25
C MET A 75 -16.85 1.31 12.44
N ILE A 76 -16.43 2.50 12.06
CA ILE A 76 -17.25 3.49 11.33
C ILE A 76 -16.95 3.43 9.85
N GLY A 77 -15.67 3.55 9.48
CA GLY A 77 -15.19 3.56 8.10
C GLY A 77 -15.15 4.95 7.47
N ASP A 78 -13.94 5.32 7.05
CA ASP A 78 -13.68 6.61 6.38
C ASP A 78 -14.40 6.72 5.03
N PRO A 79 -15.25 7.75 4.81
CA PRO A 79 -15.91 8.00 3.54
C PRO A 79 -15.01 8.66 2.49
N SER A 80 -13.85 9.20 2.87
CA SER A 80 -12.99 10.01 2.01
C SER A 80 -12.50 9.24 0.77
N GLY A 81 -12.63 9.85 -0.41
CA GLY A 81 -12.18 9.26 -1.68
C GLY A 81 -12.92 7.98 -2.10
N ARG A 82 -14.14 7.76 -1.61
CA ARG A 82 -14.97 6.57 -1.89
C ARG A 82 -16.34 6.96 -2.43
N THR A 83 -16.92 6.04 -3.18
CA THR A 83 -18.28 6.14 -3.68
C THR A 83 -19.28 5.30 -2.89
N ASP A 84 -18.83 4.28 -2.18
CA ASP A 84 -19.66 3.32 -1.48
C ASP A 84 -19.24 3.19 -0.01
N MET A 85 -20.21 2.88 0.86
CA MET A 85 -19.98 2.64 2.29
C MET A 85 -19.06 1.42 2.50
N ARG A 86 -18.21 1.47 3.52
CA ARG A 86 -17.39 0.32 3.90
C ARG A 86 -18.25 -0.80 4.51
N ASN A 87 -17.83 -2.04 4.29
CA ASN A 87 -18.41 -3.17 5.02
C ASN A 87 -18.07 -3.05 6.50
N MET A 88 -19.08 -3.23 7.34
CA MET A 88 -18.89 -3.25 8.80
C MET A 88 -18.13 -4.52 9.21
N MET A 89 -17.08 -4.35 9.99
CA MET A 89 -16.30 -5.45 10.56
C MET A 89 -16.67 -5.64 12.01
N THR A 90 -16.51 -6.87 12.52
CA THR A 90 -16.67 -7.14 13.97
C THR A 90 -15.48 -6.58 14.76
N THR A 91 -15.70 -6.34 16.05
CA THR A 91 -14.64 -5.85 16.95
C THR A 91 -13.44 -6.79 16.97
N GLU A 92 -13.69 -8.10 17.00
CA GLU A 92 -12.66 -9.15 17.02
C GLU A 92 -11.81 -9.10 15.75
N THR A 93 -12.45 -8.90 14.58
CA THR A 93 -11.73 -8.75 13.30
C THR A 93 -10.85 -7.50 13.30
N ILE A 94 -11.37 -6.38 13.80
CA ILE A 94 -10.62 -5.12 13.89
C ILE A 94 -9.42 -5.29 14.84
N ASP A 95 -9.62 -5.88 16.00
CA ASP A 95 -8.56 -6.08 16.99
C ASP A 95 -7.46 -7.01 16.45
N HIS A 96 -7.84 -8.09 15.75
CA HIS A 96 -6.88 -8.94 15.05
C HIS A 96 -6.06 -8.15 14.00
N ASN A 97 -6.73 -7.37 13.17
CA ASN A 97 -6.08 -6.55 12.15
C ASN A 97 -5.15 -5.50 12.77
N CYS A 98 -5.52 -4.91 13.91
CA CYS A 98 -4.66 -3.99 14.65
C CYS A 98 -3.33 -4.65 15.04
N GLU A 99 -3.37 -5.88 15.56
CA GLU A 99 -2.15 -6.60 15.94
C GLU A 99 -1.29 -6.95 14.72
N CYS A 100 -1.91 -7.31 13.59
CA CYS A 100 -1.20 -7.51 12.33
C CYS A 100 -0.48 -6.23 11.87
N PHE A 101 -1.14 -5.08 11.93
CA PHE A 101 -0.55 -3.79 11.56
C PHE A 101 0.62 -3.42 12.47
N LYS A 102 0.47 -3.58 13.78
CA LYS A 102 1.56 -3.34 14.76
C LYS A 102 2.80 -4.15 14.41
N LYS A 103 2.64 -5.44 14.17
CA LYS A 103 3.74 -6.35 13.81
C LYS A 103 4.45 -5.92 12.51
N GLN A 104 3.68 -5.53 11.49
CA GLN A 104 4.24 -5.11 10.21
C GLN A 104 4.94 -3.75 10.32
N MET A 105 4.33 -2.75 10.97
CA MET A 105 4.92 -1.42 11.14
C MET A 105 6.24 -1.45 11.92
N SER A 106 6.36 -2.34 12.90
CA SER A 106 7.58 -2.49 13.71
C SER A 106 8.81 -2.94 12.91
N ARG A 107 8.62 -3.40 11.67
CA ARG A 107 9.75 -3.69 10.76
C ARG A 107 10.33 -2.43 10.10
N PHE A 108 9.54 -1.34 10.05
CA PHE A 108 9.92 -0.07 9.39
C PHE A 108 10.28 1.02 10.36
N ILE A 109 9.43 1.18 11.37
CA ILE A 109 9.48 2.29 12.31
C ILE A 109 10.10 1.77 13.60
N GLU A 110 11.03 2.53 14.15
CA GLU A 110 11.63 2.23 15.44
C GLU A 110 10.73 2.77 16.55
N PHE A 111 10.00 1.87 17.21
CA PHE A 111 9.14 2.19 18.33
C PHE A 111 9.91 2.18 19.66
N GLY A 112 9.52 3.03 20.61
CA GLY A 112 10.10 3.15 21.93
C GLY A 112 9.76 4.49 22.59
N GLU A 113 10.08 4.65 23.86
CA GLU A 113 9.70 5.81 24.67
C GLU A 113 10.16 7.14 24.05
N ASP A 114 11.40 7.22 23.57
CA ASP A 114 11.99 8.41 22.95
C ASP A 114 12.01 8.33 21.40
N LYS A 115 11.34 7.35 20.82
CA LYS A 115 11.30 7.13 19.35
C LYS A 115 9.90 7.37 18.82
N ALA A 116 9.33 6.37 18.14
CA ALA A 116 7.95 6.42 17.69
C ALA A 116 7.01 5.83 18.73
N LEU A 117 5.79 6.31 18.75
CA LEU A 117 4.69 5.72 19.53
C LEU A 117 3.74 4.97 18.60
N MET A 118 3.15 3.91 19.13
CA MET A 118 2.03 3.21 18.50
C MET A 118 0.83 3.30 19.45
N VAL A 119 -0.26 3.88 18.97
CA VAL A 119 -1.44 4.22 19.76
C VAL A 119 -2.68 3.70 19.04
N ASN A 120 -3.69 3.26 19.79
CA ASN A 120 -4.96 2.80 19.25
C ASN A 120 -6.07 3.77 19.66
N ASN A 121 -6.81 4.34 18.73
CA ASN A 121 -7.91 5.24 19.06
C ASN A 121 -9.13 4.53 19.69
N ALA A 122 -9.17 3.20 19.70
CA ALA A 122 -10.12 2.46 20.50
C ALA A 122 -10.07 2.83 21.99
N ASP A 123 -8.88 3.20 22.49
CA ASP A 123 -8.64 3.53 23.89
C ASP A 123 -9.43 4.76 24.39
N TRP A 124 -9.92 5.60 23.49
CA TRP A 124 -10.75 6.76 23.83
C TRP A 124 -12.04 6.86 23.05
N LEU A 125 -12.22 6.12 21.93
CA LEU A 125 -13.43 6.19 21.12
C LEU A 125 -14.48 5.17 21.53
N ARG A 126 -14.07 3.96 21.95
CA ARG A 126 -15.03 2.88 22.23
C ARG A 126 -15.89 3.12 23.48
N ASP A 127 -15.34 3.82 24.47
CA ASP A 127 -16.00 4.07 25.74
C ASP A 127 -16.56 5.50 25.88
N LEU A 128 -16.69 6.24 24.74
CA LEU A 128 -17.22 7.60 24.75
C LEU A 128 -18.68 7.63 25.21
N ASN A 129 -18.98 8.50 26.16
CA ASN A 129 -20.36 8.89 26.44
C ASN A 129 -20.85 9.81 25.32
N TYR A 130 -21.86 9.34 24.57
CA TYR A 130 -22.37 10.03 23.39
C TYR A 130 -22.86 11.47 23.67
N ILE A 131 -23.58 11.68 24.77
CA ILE A 131 -24.12 13.01 25.10
C ILE A 131 -23.00 13.98 25.50
N GLU A 132 -22.06 13.51 26.31
CA GLU A 132 -20.90 14.32 26.70
C GLU A 132 -20.04 14.68 25.50
N PHE A 133 -19.79 13.72 24.60
CA PHE A 133 -19.03 13.92 23.37
C PHE A 133 -19.67 14.96 22.45
N ILE A 134 -21.00 14.88 22.22
CA ILE A 134 -21.69 15.88 21.40
C ILE A 134 -21.63 17.26 22.04
N ARG A 135 -21.80 17.37 23.37
CA ARG A 135 -21.77 18.65 24.08
C ARG A 135 -20.38 19.28 24.09
N ASP A 136 -19.34 18.49 24.25
CA ASP A 136 -17.97 18.99 24.43
C ASP A 136 -17.22 19.14 23.08
N ILE A 137 -17.44 18.25 22.15
CA ILE A 137 -16.76 18.22 20.86
C ILE A 137 -17.68 18.65 19.73
N GLY A 138 -18.89 18.10 19.65
CA GLY A 138 -19.82 18.36 18.56
C GLY A 138 -20.19 19.84 18.41
N VAL A 139 -20.24 20.61 19.53
CA VAL A 139 -20.51 22.04 19.53
C VAL A 139 -19.53 22.87 18.67
N HIS A 140 -18.31 22.36 18.44
CA HIS A 140 -17.30 23.03 17.63
C HIS A 140 -17.46 22.81 16.13
N PHE A 141 -18.39 21.94 15.70
CA PHE A 141 -18.62 21.59 14.29
C PHE A 141 -19.93 22.16 13.77
N SER A 142 -19.87 22.81 12.62
CA SER A 142 -21.06 23.28 11.90
C SER A 142 -21.44 22.27 10.82
N VAL A 143 -22.63 21.70 10.90
CA VAL A 143 -23.15 20.75 9.90
C VAL A 143 -23.11 21.34 8.48
N ASN A 144 -23.51 22.61 8.32
CA ASN A 144 -23.49 23.28 7.02
C ASN A 144 -22.08 23.36 6.44
N ARG A 145 -21.06 23.62 7.26
CA ARG A 145 -19.65 23.64 6.84
C ARG A 145 -19.15 22.23 6.53
N MET A 146 -19.50 21.25 7.36
CA MET A 146 -19.11 19.84 7.11
C MET A 146 -19.67 19.33 5.78
N LEU A 147 -20.94 19.62 5.47
CA LEU A 147 -21.55 19.19 4.21
C LEU A 147 -20.90 19.78 2.95
N THR A 148 -20.14 20.88 3.07
CA THR A 148 -19.37 21.43 1.94
C THR A 148 -17.98 20.80 1.79
N ALA A 149 -17.57 19.94 2.75
CA ALA A 149 -16.27 19.32 2.73
C ALA A 149 -16.12 18.30 1.58
N GLU A 150 -14.95 18.28 0.95
CA GLU A 150 -14.69 17.44 -0.23
C GLU A 150 -14.87 15.95 0.07
N CYS A 151 -14.48 15.51 1.29
CA CYS A 151 -14.62 14.12 1.72
C CYS A 151 -16.07 13.60 1.68
N TYR A 152 -17.07 14.47 1.74
CA TYR A 152 -18.50 14.07 1.71
C TYR A 152 -19.15 14.20 0.33
N LYS A 153 -18.63 15.04 -0.57
CA LYS A 153 -19.30 15.34 -1.85
C LYS A 153 -19.66 14.10 -2.66
N GLN A 154 -18.70 13.19 -2.86
CA GLN A 154 -18.94 11.97 -3.64
C GLN A 154 -19.94 11.01 -2.97
N ARG A 155 -19.96 11.01 -1.63
CA ARG A 155 -20.88 10.16 -0.86
C ARG A 155 -22.30 10.75 -0.84
N MET A 156 -22.44 12.08 -0.84
CA MET A 156 -23.75 12.73 -0.86
C MET A 156 -24.57 12.37 -2.11
N GLU A 157 -23.93 12.17 -3.26
CA GLU A 157 -24.62 11.76 -4.49
C GLU A 157 -25.27 10.37 -4.38
N LYS A 158 -24.70 9.47 -3.57
CA LYS A 158 -25.17 8.09 -3.35
C LYS A 158 -25.84 7.87 -1.99
N GLY A 159 -25.91 8.89 -1.16
CA GLY A 159 -26.47 8.85 0.18
C GLY A 159 -25.43 8.66 1.27
N LEU A 160 -24.99 9.77 1.87
CA LEU A 160 -24.11 9.78 3.05
C LEU A 160 -24.90 9.37 4.28
N SER A 161 -24.45 8.31 4.97
CA SER A 161 -25.06 7.88 6.22
C SER A 161 -24.63 8.77 7.39
N PHE A 162 -25.50 8.86 8.45
CA PHE A 162 -25.14 9.55 9.67
C PHE A 162 -23.88 8.95 10.32
N LEU A 163 -23.69 7.65 10.22
CA LEU A 163 -22.49 6.95 10.69
C LEU A 163 -21.23 7.53 10.03
N GLU A 164 -21.17 7.55 8.71
CA GLU A 164 -20.03 8.08 7.94
C GLU A 164 -19.82 9.58 8.17
N PHE A 165 -20.92 10.34 8.37
CA PHE A 165 -20.84 11.78 8.63
C PHE A 165 -20.11 12.11 9.92
N ASN A 166 -20.14 11.22 10.92
CA ASN A 166 -19.41 11.41 12.18
C ASN A 166 -17.90 11.12 12.08
N TYR A 167 -17.42 10.49 11.00
CA TYR A 167 -16.01 10.12 10.87
C TYR A 167 -15.06 11.32 11.01
N MET A 168 -15.36 12.44 10.36
CA MET A 168 -14.57 13.68 10.46
C MET A 168 -14.45 14.17 11.92
N ILE A 169 -15.53 14.09 12.69
CA ILE A 169 -15.53 14.54 14.09
C ILE A 169 -14.65 13.62 14.94
N MET A 170 -14.70 12.30 14.69
CA MET A 170 -13.88 11.32 15.40
C MET A 170 -12.39 11.49 15.08
N GLN A 171 -12.03 11.65 13.82
CA GLN A 171 -10.64 11.91 13.44
C GLN A 171 -10.12 13.24 13.98
N SER A 172 -10.97 14.25 14.05
CA SER A 172 -10.62 15.53 14.68
C SER A 172 -10.39 15.38 16.18
N TYR A 173 -11.19 14.55 16.83
CA TYR A 173 -11.02 14.22 18.25
C TYR A 173 -9.76 13.38 18.51
N ASP A 174 -9.40 12.46 17.60
CA ASP A 174 -8.13 11.76 17.66
C ASP A 174 -6.96 12.74 17.71
N PHE A 175 -6.96 13.76 16.85
CA PHE A 175 -5.88 14.75 16.84
C PHE A 175 -5.84 15.54 18.16
N LEU A 176 -6.99 15.94 18.70
CA LEU A 176 -7.06 16.60 20.01
C LEU A 176 -6.51 15.71 21.12
N CYS A 177 -6.91 14.43 21.19
CA CYS A 177 -6.41 13.48 22.19
C CYS A 177 -4.89 13.29 22.08
N LEU A 178 -4.37 13.18 20.88
CA LEU A 178 -2.94 13.03 20.62
C LEU A 178 -2.18 14.32 20.99
N TYR A 179 -2.75 15.48 20.72
CA TYR A 179 -2.19 16.77 21.11
C TYR A 179 -2.07 16.88 22.65
N GLU A 180 -3.16 16.61 23.36
CA GLU A 180 -3.20 16.72 24.82
C GLU A 180 -2.32 15.68 25.53
N LYS A 181 -2.32 14.42 25.04
CA LYS A 181 -1.61 13.31 25.72
C LYS A 181 -0.14 13.21 25.34
N TYR A 182 0.22 13.52 24.10
CA TYR A 182 1.55 13.24 23.55
C TYR A 182 2.24 14.47 22.95
N GLY A 183 1.62 15.65 23.00
CA GLY A 183 2.15 16.86 22.38
C GLY A 183 2.20 16.80 20.86
N CYS A 184 1.32 15.99 20.25
CA CYS A 184 1.24 15.82 18.80
C CYS A 184 0.80 17.13 18.14
N ASN A 185 1.72 17.82 17.47
CA ASN A 185 1.50 19.13 16.87
C ASN A 185 1.26 19.10 15.36
N MET A 186 1.39 17.93 14.72
CA MET A 186 1.19 17.78 13.28
C MET A 186 0.41 16.51 12.92
N GLN A 187 -0.39 16.61 11.86
CA GLN A 187 -1.02 15.47 11.20
C GLN A 187 -0.54 15.34 9.76
N PHE A 188 -0.21 14.12 9.35
CA PHE A 188 0.05 13.79 7.95
C PHE A 188 -0.99 12.80 7.43
N GLY A 189 -1.31 12.90 6.14
CA GLY A 189 -2.24 11.98 5.48
C GLY A 189 -2.14 12.08 3.98
N GLY A 190 -2.87 11.23 3.25
CA GLY A 190 -3.06 11.37 1.82
C GLY A 190 -3.88 12.62 1.51
N ASP A 191 -3.79 13.11 0.27
CA ASP A 191 -4.49 14.34 -0.14
C ASP A 191 -6.02 14.24 -0.03
N ASP A 192 -6.56 13.03 -0.08
CA ASP A 192 -7.98 12.74 0.17
C ASP A 192 -8.41 12.95 1.66
N GLN A 193 -7.46 13.10 2.59
CA GLN A 193 -7.70 13.33 4.01
C GLN A 193 -7.77 14.82 4.41
N TRP A 194 -7.50 15.73 3.49
CA TRP A 194 -7.34 17.16 3.79
C TRP A 194 -8.48 17.74 4.64
N SER A 195 -9.74 17.48 4.25
CA SER A 195 -10.91 18.00 4.98
C SER A 195 -10.98 17.49 6.43
N ASN A 196 -10.68 16.20 6.65
CA ASN A 196 -10.67 15.60 7.98
C ASN A 196 -9.55 16.22 8.85
N MET A 197 -8.37 16.44 8.26
CA MET A 197 -7.22 17.01 8.94
C MET A 197 -7.48 18.46 9.38
N LEU A 198 -8.10 19.26 8.53
CA LEU A 198 -8.51 20.63 8.89
C LEU A 198 -9.54 20.65 10.03
N GLY A 199 -10.40 19.65 10.12
CA GLY A 199 -11.31 19.50 11.27
C GLY A 199 -10.55 19.39 12.58
N GLY A 200 -9.46 18.64 12.61
CA GLY A 200 -8.61 18.46 13.79
C GLY A 200 -7.85 19.72 14.18
N THR A 201 -7.19 20.40 13.23
CA THR A 201 -6.48 21.67 13.50
C THR A 201 -7.42 22.73 14.04
N GLU A 202 -8.63 22.85 13.46
CA GLU A 202 -9.65 23.80 13.90
C GLU A 202 -10.22 23.46 15.27
N LEU A 203 -10.41 22.17 15.59
CA LEU A 203 -10.86 21.74 16.92
C LEU A 203 -9.85 22.12 18.01
N ILE A 204 -8.56 21.86 17.80
CA ILE A 204 -7.49 22.22 18.73
C ILE A 204 -7.46 23.75 18.93
N ARG A 205 -7.53 24.51 17.84
CA ARG A 205 -7.57 25.98 17.91
C ARG A 205 -8.76 26.49 18.72
N ARG A 206 -9.96 25.96 18.51
CA ARG A 206 -11.19 26.41 19.19
C ARG A 206 -11.23 26.00 20.65
N LYS A 207 -10.79 24.78 20.96
CA LYS A 207 -10.91 24.23 22.30
C LYS A 207 -9.75 24.63 23.21
N LEU A 208 -8.52 24.65 22.68
CA LEU A 208 -7.31 24.89 23.46
C LEU A 208 -6.68 26.26 23.23
N GLY A 209 -7.10 27.01 22.18
CA GLY A 209 -6.44 28.27 21.78
C GLY A 209 -4.98 28.04 21.35
N LYS A 210 -4.66 26.85 20.80
CA LYS A 210 -3.32 26.44 20.37
C LYS A 210 -3.32 26.13 18.88
N ASP A 211 -2.13 26.20 18.28
CA ASP A 211 -1.93 25.87 16.89
C ASP A 211 -1.49 24.41 16.74
N ALA A 212 -2.01 23.78 15.69
CA ALA A 212 -1.60 22.48 15.21
C ALA A 212 -1.66 22.49 13.68
N TYR A 213 -0.81 21.70 13.06
CA TYR A 213 -0.57 21.81 11.63
C TYR A 213 -0.92 20.51 10.89
N ALA A 214 -1.22 20.63 9.62
CA ALA A 214 -1.54 19.51 8.76
C ALA A 214 -0.79 19.62 7.43
N MET A 215 -0.30 18.50 6.94
CA MET A 215 0.35 18.37 5.65
C MET A 215 -0.14 17.11 4.95
N THR A 216 -0.61 17.24 3.71
CA THR A 216 -0.93 16.07 2.89
C THR A 216 0.22 15.68 1.99
N ILE A 217 0.29 14.39 1.70
CA ILE A 217 1.22 13.82 0.74
C ILE A 217 0.49 13.47 -0.56
N THR A 218 1.22 13.68 -1.66
CA THR A 218 0.74 13.33 -2.99
C THR A 218 0.35 11.86 -3.05
N LEU A 219 -0.80 11.53 -3.62
CA LEU A 219 -1.22 10.14 -3.82
C LEU A 219 -0.29 9.43 -4.82
N LEU A 220 0.01 8.18 -4.54
CA LEU A 220 0.80 7.34 -5.44
C LEU A 220 -0.07 6.86 -6.61
N LEU A 221 -0.07 7.66 -7.68
CA LEU A 221 -0.79 7.37 -8.92
C LEU A 221 0.19 6.93 -10.00
N ASN A 222 -0.24 6.01 -10.87
CA ASN A 222 0.50 5.71 -12.10
C ASN A 222 0.26 6.78 -13.17
N SER A 223 0.96 6.69 -14.29
CA SER A 223 0.86 7.62 -15.43
C SER A 223 -0.54 7.70 -16.07
N GLU A 224 -1.42 6.73 -15.78
CA GLU A 224 -2.84 6.74 -16.17
C GLU A 224 -3.75 7.39 -15.14
N GLY A 225 -3.21 7.94 -14.03
CA GLY A 225 -3.96 8.55 -12.94
C GLY A 225 -4.64 7.55 -12.00
N LYS A 226 -4.30 6.27 -12.06
CA LYS A 226 -4.87 5.23 -11.18
C LYS A 226 -4.00 5.03 -9.94
N LYS A 227 -4.64 4.82 -8.77
CA LYS A 227 -3.94 4.50 -7.52
C LYS A 227 -3.12 3.21 -7.70
N MET A 228 -1.81 3.29 -7.39
CA MET A 228 -0.90 2.13 -7.43
C MET A 228 -1.14 1.17 -6.25
N GLY A 229 -0.60 -0.04 -6.35
CA GLY A 229 -0.75 -1.06 -5.30
C GLY A 229 -1.97 -1.96 -5.46
N LYS A 230 -2.66 -1.89 -6.60
CA LYS A 230 -3.72 -2.82 -6.98
C LYS A 230 -3.38 -3.50 -8.30
N THR A 231 -3.64 -4.79 -8.37
CA THR A 231 -3.55 -5.61 -9.57
C THR A 231 -4.94 -6.16 -9.92
N GLN A 232 -5.07 -6.88 -11.02
CA GLN A 232 -6.31 -7.62 -11.33
C GLN A 232 -6.66 -8.67 -10.27
N LYS A 233 -5.66 -9.11 -9.48
CA LYS A 233 -5.81 -10.09 -8.38
C LYS A 233 -6.13 -9.43 -7.03
N GLY A 234 -6.20 -8.09 -6.95
CA GLY A 234 -6.43 -7.34 -5.71
C GLY A 234 -5.25 -6.50 -5.27
N ALA A 235 -5.17 -6.20 -3.97
CA ALA A 235 -4.10 -5.39 -3.40
C ALA A 235 -2.75 -6.12 -3.41
N VAL A 236 -1.66 -5.36 -3.56
CA VAL A 236 -0.29 -5.84 -3.33
C VAL A 236 0.03 -5.63 -1.86
N TRP A 237 0.08 -6.74 -1.13
CA TRP A 237 0.23 -6.76 0.32
C TRP A 237 1.69 -6.67 0.74
N LEU A 238 1.93 -6.16 1.96
CA LEU A 238 3.26 -6.16 2.58
C LEU A 238 3.52 -7.46 3.36
N ASP A 239 2.49 -8.25 3.59
CA ASP A 239 2.61 -9.58 4.21
C ASP A 239 3.11 -10.60 3.18
N PRO A 240 4.24 -11.31 3.44
CA PRO A 240 4.81 -12.29 2.54
C PRO A 240 3.89 -13.50 2.29
N ASP A 241 2.98 -13.81 3.22
CA ASP A 241 2.02 -14.91 3.07
C ASP A 241 0.87 -14.57 2.11
N LYS A 242 0.64 -13.25 1.83
CA LYS A 242 -0.40 -12.76 0.91
C LYS A 242 0.15 -12.33 -0.44
N THR A 243 1.31 -11.73 -0.46
CA THR A 243 2.08 -11.38 -1.66
C THR A 243 3.52 -11.77 -1.39
N SER A 244 3.97 -12.85 -2.02
CA SER A 244 5.33 -13.34 -1.81
C SER A 244 6.38 -12.27 -2.16
N PRO A 245 7.60 -12.31 -1.58
CA PRO A 245 8.68 -11.39 -1.91
C PRO A 245 8.96 -11.32 -3.41
N PHE A 246 8.84 -12.45 -4.11
CA PHE A 246 9.00 -12.52 -5.55
C PHE A 246 7.86 -11.80 -6.30
N GLU A 247 6.60 -12.01 -5.93
CA GLU A 247 5.46 -11.30 -6.54
C GLU A 247 5.52 -9.80 -6.26
N PHE A 248 5.95 -9.40 -5.04
CA PHE A 248 6.18 -8.01 -4.68
C PHE A 248 7.29 -7.38 -5.52
N TYR A 249 8.43 -8.08 -5.70
CA TYR A 249 9.51 -7.67 -6.58
C TYR A 249 9.04 -7.52 -8.03
N GLN A 250 8.31 -8.50 -8.54
CA GLN A 250 7.80 -8.46 -9.91
C GLN A 250 6.79 -7.34 -10.15
N TYR A 251 5.98 -7.00 -9.16
CA TYR A 251 5.08 -5.85 -9.25
C TYR A 251 5.86 -4.57 -9.57
N TRP A 252 6.92 -4.29 -8.83
CA TRP A 252 7.75 -3.10 -9.01
C TRP A 252 8.63 -3.17 -10.25
N ARG A 253 9.13 -4.35 -10.58
CA ARG A 253 9.91 -4.59 -11.80
C ARG A 253 9.08 -4.36 -13.09
N ASN A 254 7.76 -4.44 -13.00
CA ASN A 254 6.82 -4.30 -14.12
C ASN A 254 6.09 -2.96 -14.16
N VAL A 255 6.49 -1.96 -13.38
CA VAL A 255 5.94 -0.60 -13.49
C VAL A 255 6.21 -0.02 -14.87
N ALA A 256 5.39 0.93 -15.31
CA ALA A 256 5.60 1.60 -16.59
C ALA A 256 6.90 2.43 -16.57
N ASP A 257 7.53 2.61 -17.72
CA ASP A 257 8.74 3.42 -17.85
C ASP A 257 8.52 4.85 -17.35
N ALA A 258 7.34 5.40 -17.62
CA ALA A 258 6.96 6.75 -17.16
C ALA A 258 6.80 6.87 -15.63
N ASP A 259 6.69 5.75 -14.90
CA ASP A 259 6.42 5.75 -13.46
C ASP A 259 7.66 5.43 -12.61
N VAL A 260 8.68 4.80 -13.19
CA VAL A 260 9.79 4.22 -12.41
C VAL A 260 10.57 5.28 -11.62
N LEU A 261 10.92 6.40 -12.24
CA LEU A 261 11.71 7.46 -11.58
C LEU A 261 10.90 8.19 -10.52
N LYS A 262 9.60 8.40 -10.75
CA LYS A 262 8.68 8.91 -9.74
C LYS A 262 8.62 7.97 -8.53
N CYS A 263 8.48 6.66 -8.74
CA CYS A 263 8.46 5.68 -7.66
C CYS A 263 9.79 5.64 -6.90
N LEU A 264 10.94 5.74 -7.58
CA LEU A 264 12.25 5.84 -6.95
C LEU A 264 12.35 7.05 -6.02
N ARG A 265 11.91 8.24 -6.48
CA ARG A 265 11.92 9.46 -5.66
C ARG A 265 11.02 9.36 -4.43
N MET A 266 9.80 8.88 -4.61
CA MET A 266 8.79 8.90 -3.55
C MET A 266 8.99 7.79 -2.51
N LEU A 267 9.42 6.60 -2.93
CA LEU A 267 9.38 5.40 -2.10
C LEU A 267 10.73 4.89 -1.61
N THR A 268 11.85 5.26 -2.25
CA THR A 268 13.17 4.76 -1.86
C THR A 268 13.94 5.76 -1.00
N PHE A 269 14.99 5.28 -0.34
CA PHE A 269 15.94 6.10 0.42
C PHE A 269 17.25 6.36 -0.35
N LEU A 270 17.26 6.08 -1.65
CA LEU A 270 18.36 6.48 -2.54
C LEU A 270 18.51 8.01 -2.53
N SER A 271 19.74 8.49 -2.69
CA SER A 271 19.96 9.93 -2.77
C SER A 271 19.32 10.52 -4.03
N LEU A 272 18.95 11.79 -3.96
CA LEU A 272 18.36 12.46 -5.12
C LEU A 272 19.37 12.53 -6.28
N GLU A 273 20.66 12.71 -5.98
CA GLU A 273 21.74 12.73 -6.98
C GLU A 273 21.81 11.41 -7.76
N GLN A 274 21.66 10.25 -7.06
CA GLN A 274 21.62 8.95 -7.72
C GLN A 274 20.39 8.82 -8.66
N ILE A 275 19.24 9.34 -8.22
CA ILE A 275 18.01 9.27 -9.01
C ILE A 275 18.07 10.25 -10.19
N ASP A 276 18.63 11.46 -9.99
CA ASP A 276 18.81 12.48 -11.04
C ASP A 276 19.76 12.01 -12.15
N GLU A 277 20.76 11.17 -11.81
CA GLU A 277 21.55 10.49 -12.85
C GLU A 277 20.71 9.50 -13.66
N MET A 278 19.74 8.82 -13.03
CA MET A 278 18.82 7.91 -13.72
C MET A 278 17.80 8.64 -14.60
N ASP A 279 17.54 9.94 -14.39
CA ASP A 279 16.67 10.74 -15.26
C ASP A 279 17.20 10.84 -16.70
N LYS A 280 18.52 10.63 -16.87
CA LYS A 280 19.18 10.62 -18.17
C LYS A 280 19.07 9.29 -18.90
N TRP A 281 18.51 8.29 -18.23
CA TRP A 281 18.44 6.92 -18.76
C TRP A 281 17.26 6.75 -19.71
N GLU A 282 17.50 6.07 -20.82
CA GLU A 282 16.50 5.81 -21.85
C GLU A 282 16.50 4.33 -22.27
N GLY A 283 15.40 3.89 -22.87
CA GLY A 283 15.27 2.57 -23.45
C GLY A 283 15.60 1.44 -22.47
N SER A 284 16.61 0.63 -22.77
CA SER A 284 16.99 -0.52 -21.95
C SER A 284 17.52 -0.15 -20.55
N GLN A 285 18.06 1.06 -20.36
CA GLN A 285 18.55 1.52 -19.06
C GLN A 285 17.39 1.71 -18.05
N LEU A 286 16.18 2.05 -18.51
CA LEU A 286 15.01 2.10 -17.63
C LEU A 286 14.67 0.72 -17.03
N ASN A 287 15.04 -0.38 -17.70
CA ASN A 287 14.92 -1.71 -17.10
C ASN A 287 15.84 -1.89 -15.89
N GLN A 288 17.04 -1.29 -15.91
CA GLN A 288 17.93 -1.28 -14.76
C GLN A 288 17.36 -0.43 -13.62
N ALA A 289 16.79 0.73 -13.92
CA ALA A 289 16.09 1.56 -12.92
C ALA A 289 14.93 0.80 -12.25
N LYS A 290 14.17 0.02 -13.02
CA LYS A 290 13.11 -0.85 -12.49
C LYS A 290 13.65 -1.99 -11.60
N GLU A 291 14.81 -2.55 -11.93
CA GLU A 291 15.47 -3.56 -11.09
C GLU A 291 15.93 -2.94 -9.76
N ILE A 292 16.51 -1.75 -9.80
CA ILE A 292 16.90 -1.00 -8.60
C ILE A 292 15.66 -0.70 -7.75
N LEU A 293 14.59 -0.18 -8.34
CA LEU A 293 13.33 0.09 -7.63
C LEU A 293 12.80 -1.17 -6.96
N ALA A 294 12.68 -2.27 -7.71
CA ALA A 294 12.14 -3.53 -7.20
C ALA A 294 13.02 -4.10 -6.08
N PHE A 295 14.34 -4.04 -6.22
CA PHE A 295 15.28 -4.50 -5.20
C PHE A 295 15.16 -3.68 -3.92
N GLU A 296 15.26 -2.36 -4.02
CA GLU A 296 15.21 -1.46 -2.86
C GLU A 296 13.89 -1.60 -2.08
N LEU A 297 12.76 -1.66 -2.77
CA LEU A 297 11.47 -1.80 -2.11
C LEU A 297 11.27 -3.19 -1.51
N THR A 298 11.71 -4.26 -2.19
CA THR A 298 11.64 -5.62 -1.64
C THR A 298 12.57 -5.77 -0.44
N LYS A 299 13.79 -5.25 -0.51
CA LYS A 299 14.75 -5.20 0.60
C LYS A 299 14.15 -4.52 1.83
N MET A 300 13.47 -3.41 1.63
CA MET A 300 12.87 -2.63 2.70
C MET A 300 11.73 -3.39 3.42
N ILE A 301 10.93 -4.15 2.68
CA ILE A 301 9.75 -4.87 3.20
C ILE A 301 10.10 -6.27 3.72
N HIS A 302 10.89 -7.01 2.96
CA HIS A 302 11.12 -8.44 3.17
C HIS A 302 12.55 -8.77 3.58
N GLY A 303 13.44 -7.77 3.59
CA GLY A 303 14.86 -7.94 3.90
C GLY A 303 15.74 -8.19 2.66
N GLU A 304 17.05 -8.01 2.84
CA GLU A 304 18.01 -8.04 1.74
C GLU A 304 18.14 -9.43 1.11
N GLU A 305 18.11 -10.48 1.93
CA GLU A 305 18.20 -11.87 1.47
C GLU A 305 17.04 -12.23 0.54
N GLU A 306 15.81 -11.92 0.94
CA GLU A 306 14.62 -12.19 0.11
C GLU A 306 14.59 -11.32 -1.16
N ALA A 307 15.08 -10.08 -1.09
CA ALA A 307 15.22 -9.22 -2.26
C ALA A 307 16.24 -9.78 -3.27
N ALA A 308 17.36 -10.29 -2.78
CA ALA A 308 18.40 -10.92 -3.62
C ALA A 308 17.88 -12.20 -4.29
N LYS A 309 17.18 -13.07 -3.55
CA LYS A 309 16.54 -14.28 -4.09
C LYS A 309 15.50 -13.92 -5.15
N ALA A 310 14.65 -12.94 -4.87
CA ALA A 310 13.62 -12.48 -5.82
C ALA A 310 14.23 -11.90 -7.09
N GLN A 311 15.33 -11.14 -6.97
CA GLN A 311 16.06 -10.59 -8.12
C GLN A 311 16.70 -11.69 -8.96
N GLU A 312 17.36 -12.65 -8.33
CA GLU A 312 18.00 -13.79 -9.01
C GLU A 312 16.96 -14.61 -9.76
N SER A 313 15.85 -14.97 -9.08
CA SER A 313 14.73 -15.68 -9.70
C SER A 313 14.13 -14.91 -10.87
N ALA A 314 13.98 -13.58 -10.73
CA ALA A 314 13.49 -12.74 -11.82
C ALA A 314 14.44 -12.73 -13.04
N ARG A 315 15.75 -12.67 -12.82
CA ARG A 315 16.76 -12.72 -13.89
C ARG A 315 16.81 -14.10 -14.55
N ALA A 316 16.71 -15.17 -13.79
CA ALA A 316 16.69 -16.54 -14.28
C ALA A 316 15.53 -16.80 -15.26
N LEU A 317 14.38 -16.13 -15.06
CA LEU A 317 13.25 -16.18 -16.00
C LEU A 317 13.56 -15.67 -17.42
N PHE A 318 14.53 -14.78 -17.56
CA PHE A 318 14.94 -14.23 -18.85
C PHE A 318 16.10 -14.98 -19.48
N THR A 319 16.89 -15.72 -18.67
CA THR A 319 18.09 -16.43 -19.12
C THR A 319 17.92 -17.94 -19.22
N GLY A 320 16.72 -18.49 -18.93
CA GLY A 320 16.44 -19.94 -18.99
C GLY A 320 17.02 -20.73 -17.80
N GLY A 321 17.35 -20.06 -16.71
CA GLY A 321 17.88 -20.68 -15.48
C GLY A 321 16.80 -21.17 -14.50
N ASN A 322 17.22 -22.00 -13.55
CA ASN A 322 16.36 -22.61 -12.52
C ASN A 322 15.73 -21.57 -11.60
N ALA A 323 14.43 -21.39 -11.67
CA ALA A 323 13.69 -20.43 -10.86
C ALA A 323 13.04 -21.13 -9.65
N ALA A 324 13.80 -21.34 -8.59
CA ALA A 324 13.35 -22.08 -7.39
C ALA A 324 12.17 -21.41 -6.66
N GLU A 325 11.92 -20.10 -6.85
CA GLU A 325 10.94 -19.31 -6.11
C GLU A 325 9.83 -18.68 -6.97
N MET A 326 9.57 -19.23 -8.14
CA MET A 326 8.40 -18.81 -8.94
C MET A 326 7.08 -19.09 -8.23
N PRO A 327 6.03 -18.25 -8.44
CA PRO A 327 4.68 -18.61 -8.05
C PRO A 327 4.36 -20.03 -8.55
N ALA A 328 4.18 -20.95 -7.61
CA ALA A 328 3.89 -22.33 -7.94
C ALA A 328 2.38 -22.62 -7.90
N TYR A 329 1.95 -23.55 -8.70
CA TYR A 329 0.60 -24.12 -8.62
C TYR A 329 0.71 -25.64 -8.63
N GLU A 330 0.06 -26.27 -7.68
CA GLU A 330 0.04 -27.73 -7.54
C GLU A 330 -1.23 -28.31 -8.19
N LEU A 331 -1.04 -29.11 -9.25
CA LEU A 331 -2.12 -29.82 -9.92
C LEU A 331 -2.66 -30.92 -9.02
N GLN A 332 -3.96 -31.06 -8.98
CA GLN A 332 -4.66 -32.13 -8.27
C GLN A 332 -4.93 -33.32 -9.21
N ASP A 333 -5.19 -34.50 -8.66
CA ASP A 333 -5.51 -35.68 -9.48
C ASP A 333 -6.72 -35.46 -10.38
N GLY A 334 -7.69 -34.65 -9.93
CA GLY A 334 -8.88 -34.28 -10.72
C GLY A 334 -8.62 -33.38 -11.93
N ASP A 335 -7.43 -32.77 -12.03
CA ASP A 335 -7.04 -31.95 -13.20
C ASP A 335 -6.65 -32.81 -14.41
N PHE A 336 -6.36 -34.11 -14.17
CA PHE A 336 -5.94 -35.04 -15.21
C PHE A 336 -7.12 -35.86 -15.75
N LEU A 337 -7.39 -35.71 -17.03
CA LEU A 337 -8.41 -36.51 -17.74
C LEU A 337 -7.71 -37.59 -18.57
N ASN A 338 -8.08 -38.86 -18.36
CA ASN A 338 -7.45 -40.01 -19.03
C ASN A 338 -5.92 -40.07 -18.88
N GLY A 339 -5.41 -39.68 -17.71
CA GLY A 339 -4.00 -39.74 -17.37
C GLY A 339 -3.14 -38.58 -17.93
N ALA A 340 -3.75 -37.55 -18.50
CA ALA A 340 -3.05 -36.37 -18.99
C ALA A 340 -3.85 -35.08 -18.75
N ILE A 341 -3.16 -33.93 -18.77
CA ILE A 341 -3.79 -32.60 -18.78
C ILE A 341 -3.33 -31.86 -20.03
N ASP A 342 -4.27 -31.25 -20.77
CA ASP A 342 -3.90 -30.42 -21.93
C ASP A 342 -3.45 -29.02 -21.47
N ILE A 343 -2.73 -28.31 -22.37
CA ILE A 343 -2.21 -26.95 -22.09
C ILE A 343 -3.32 -25.98 -21.69
N LEU A 344 -4.55 -26.16 -22.19
CA LEU A 344 -5.69 -25.31 -21.84
C LEU A 344 -6.15 -25.55 -20.42
N GLY A 345 -6.10 -26.81 -19.96
CA GLY A 345 -6.32 -27.20 -18.57
C GLY A 345 -5.27 -26.60 -17.65
N VAL A 346 -4.00 -26.78 -17.97
CA VAL A 346 -2.88 -26.21 -17.21
C VAL A 346 -3.04 -24.70 -17.01
N LEU A 347 -3.34 -23.96 -18.08
CA LEU A 347 -3.53 -22.50 -18.03
C LEU A 347 -4.74 -22.08 -17.20
N ALA A 348 -5.85 -22.81 -17.29
CA ALA A 348 -7.08 -22.50 -16.57
C ALA A 348 -6.98 -22.87 -15.10
N SER A 349 -6.57 -24.12 -14.78
CA SER A 349 -6.42 -24.59 -13.38
C SER A 349 -5.40 -23.75 -12.62
N SER A 350 -4.28 -23.40 -13.24
CA SER A 350 -3.26 -22.57 -12.61
C SER A 350 -3.66 -21.09 -12.45
N GLY A 351 -4.80 -20.66 -13.03
CA GLY A 351 -5.23 -19.26 -13.00
C GLY A 351 -4.35 -18.32 -13.84
N LEU A 352 -3.57 -18.87 -14.78
CA LEU A 352 -2.90 -18.08 -15.81
C LEU A 352 -3.89 -17.51 -16.83
N THR A 353 -5.07 -18.14 -16.96
CA THR A 353 -6.22 -17.64 -17.71
C THR A 353 -7.49 -17.82 -16.87
N ALA A 354 -8.48 -16.95 -17.09
CA ALA A 354 -9.75 -17.04 -16.39
C ALA A 354 -10.64 -18.21 -16.88
N SER A 355 -10.35 -18.77 -18.05
CA SER A 355 -11.12 -19.87 -18.65
C SER A 355 -10.33 -20.60 -19.73
N ARG A 356 -10.77 -21.83 -20.04
CA ARG A 356 -10.23 -22.62 -21.15
C ARG A 356 -10.41 -21.90 -22.51
N SER A 357 -11.45 -21.11 -22.70
CA SER A 357 -11.67 -20.33 -23.91
C SER A 357 -10.63 -19.21 -24.08
N GLU A 358 -10.26 -18.58 -22.97
CA GLU A 358 -9.17 -17.59 -22.96
C GLU A 358 -7.81 -18.26 -23.18
N ALA A 359 -7.59 -19.42 -22.56
CA ALA A 359 -6.39 -20.23 -22.77
C ALA A 359 -6.19 -20.58 -24.25
N ARG A 360 -7.25 -21.04 -24.93
CA ARG A 360 -7.22 -21.34 -26.37
C ARG A 360 -6.77 -20.14 -27.20
N ARG A 361 -7.38 -18.97 -26.98
CA ARG A 361 -6.98 -17.74 -27.68
C ARG A 361 -5.52 -17.39 -27.44
N ALA A 362 -5.05 -17.52 -26.18
CA ALA A 362 -3.67 -17.22 -25.83
C ALA A 362 -2.67 -18.14 -26.55
N VAL A 363 -2.97 -19.44 -26.67
CA VAL A 363 -2.14 -20.42 -27.41
C VAL A 363 -2.16 -20.12 -28.91
N GLU A 364 -3.34 -19.94 -29.52
CA GLU A 364 -3.49 -19.64 -30.95
C GLU A 364 -2.79 -18.34 -31.35
N GLN A 365 -2.78 -17.34 -30.48
CA GLN A 365 -2.04 -16.07 -30.67
C GLN A 365 -0.53 -16.23 -30.43
N GLY A 366 -0.06 -17.41 -30.04
CA GLY A 366 1.34 -17.71 -29.76
C GLY A 366 1.86 -16.97 -28.52
N GLY A 367 0.97 -16.63 -27.59
CA GLY A 367 1.30 -15.96 -26.33
C GLY A 367 1.67 -16.90 -25.19
N VAL A 368 1.81 -18.21 -25.43
CA VAL A 368 2.12 -19.21 -24.40
C VAL A 368 3.46 -19.89 -24.67
N THR A 369 4.29 -19.98 -23.64
CA THR A 369 5.52 -20.79 -23.65
C THR A 369 5.54 -21.76 -22.48
N VAL A 370 6.14 -22.91 -22.70
CA VAL A 370 6.41 -23.94 -21.69
C VAL A 370 7.90 -24.20 -21.67
N ASP A 371 8.54 -24.02 -20.52
CA ASP A 371 10.00 -24.13 -20.33
C ASP A 371 10.81 -23.33 -21.37
N GLY A 372 10.28 -22.17 -21.78
CA GLY A 372 10.88 -21.30 -22.79
C GLY A 372 10.47 -21.58 -24.22
N GLU A 373 9.90 -22.75 -24.51
CA GLU A 373 9.46 -23.13 -25.86
C GLU A 373 8.02 -22.69 -26.12
N LYS A 374 7.77 -22.15 -27.31
CA LYS A 374 6.45 -21.65 -27.71
C LYS A 374 5.49 -22.82 -27.98
N VAL A 375 4.34 -22.80 -27.34
CA VAL A 375 3.26 -23.75 -27.57
C VAL A 375 2.26 -23.15 -28.55
N THR A 376 2.06 -23.83 -29.69
CA THR A 376 1.14 -23.38 -30.74
C THR A 376 -0.02 -24.32 -30.97
N ASP A 377 0.06 -25.56 -30.48
CA ASP A 377 -1.02 -26.54 -30.59
C ASP A 377 -1.84 -26.58 -29.29
N VAL A 378 -3.12 -26.24 -29.38
CA VAL A 378 -4.08 -26.27 -28.26
C VAL A 378 -4.35 -27.68 -27.72
N LYS A 379 -3.97 -28.73 -28.45
CA LYS A 379 -4.10 -30.15 -28.05
C LYS A 379 -2.87 -30.69 -27.34
N THR A 380 -1.81 -29.89 -27.19
CA THR A 380 -0.61 -30.30 -26.46
C THR A 380 -1.01 -30.75 -25.04
N SER A 381 -0.64 -31.96 -24.68
CA SER A 381 -0.99 -32.61 -23.43
C SER A 381 0.26 -33.10 -22.70
N TYR A 382 0.19 -33.14 -21.37
CA TYR A 382 1.30 -33.50 -20.51
C TYR A 382 0.85 -34.60 -19.52
N ALA A 383 1.68 -35.61 -19.35
CA ALA A 383 1.48 -36.65 -18.33
C ALA A 383 1.89 -36.14 -16.93
N PRO A 384 1.40 -36.76 -15.84
CA PRO A 384 1.67 -36.32 -14.47
C PRO A 384 3.16 -36.22 -14.09
N ASP A 385 3.98 -37.11 -14.62
CA ASP A 385 5.44 -37.16 -14.40
C ASP A 385 6.15 -35.90 -14.86
N ARG A 386 5.60 -35.18 -15.86
CA ARG A 386 6.16 -33.91 -16.37
C ARG A 386 6.15 -32.79 -15.32
N PHE A 387 5.30 -32.91 -14.32
CA PHE A 387 5.11 -31.93 -13.26
C PHE A 387 5.82 -32.30 -11.95
N MET A 388 6.49 -33.46 -11.91
CA MET A 388 7.25 -33.91 -10.74
C MET A 388 8.63 -33.23 -10.67
N GLY A 389 9.26 -33.26 -9.49
CA GLY A 389 10.57 -32.68 -9.25
C GLY A 389 10.57 -31.16 -9.38
N GLU A 390 11.29 -30.64 -10.36
CA GLU A 390 11.36 -29.18 -10.59
C GLU A 390 10.06 -28.61 -11.20
N GLY A 391 9.16 -29.46 -11.70
CA GLY A 391 7.91 -29.06 -12.33
C GLY A 391 8.09 -28.48 -13.74
N MET A 392 7.07 -27.77 -14.22
CA MET A 392 7.00 -27.18 -15.56
C MET A 392 6.73 -25.68 -15.47
N VAL A 393 7.55 -24.86 -16.10
CA VAL A 393 7.35 -23.41 -16.13
C VAL A 393 6.45 -23.03 -17.30
N VAL A 394 5.27 -22.49 -17.00
CA VAL A 394 4.31 -22.02 -18.00
C VAL A 394 4.21 -20.50 -17.95
N LYS A 395 4.37 -19.88 -19.11
CA LYS A 395 4.32 -18.43 -19.27
C LYS A 395 3.24 -18.04 -20.28
N ARG A 396 2.45 -17.01 -19.92
CA ARG A 396 1.46 -16.37 -20.80
C ARG A 396 1.82 -14.89 -21.00
N GLY A 397 2.17 -14.54 -22.23
CA GLY A 397 2.64 -13.21 -22.55
C GLY A 397 3.96 -12.88 -21.83
N LYS A 398 4.24 -11.57 -21.66
CA LYS A 398 5.52 -11.12 -21.10
C LYS A 398 5.56 -11.11 -19.56
N LYS A 399 4.40 -11.12 -18.90
CA LYS A 399 4.30 -10.79 -17.45
C LYS A 399 3.70 -11.89 -16.57
N ASN A 400 2.97 -12.84 -17.12
CA ASN A 400 2.27 -13.88 -16.37
C ASN A 400 2.95 -15.23 -16.55
N PHE A 401 3.40 -15.85 -15.47
CA PHE A 401 4.04 -17.16 -15.46
C PHE A 401 3.82 -17.87 -14.13
N LYS A 402 3.88 -19.18 -14.15
CA LYS A 402 3.83 -20.03 -12.95
C LYS A 402 4.64 -21.28 -13.16
N ARG A 403 5.18 -21.79 -12.09
CA ARG A 403 5.73 -23.14 -12.00
C ARG A 403 4.59 -24.09 -11.66
N ILE A 404 4.36 -25.06 -12.50
CA ILE A 404 3.30 -26.05 -12.33
C ILE A 404 3.94 -27.31 -11.79
N LEU A 405 3.44 -27.76 -10.64
CA LEU A 405 3.95 -28.91 -9.91
C LEU A 405 2.86 -29.96 -9.78
N LYS A 406 3.28 -31.20 -9.51
CA LYS A 406 2.48 -32.26 -8.94
C LYS A 406 3.30 -32.97 -7.88
N LYS A 407 2.72 -33.17 -6.71
CA LYS A 407 3.27 -34.04 -5.66
C LYS A 407 2.90 -35.47 -5.88
#